data_a0571c9f8f53128a6cc6b6db019adb92
#
_entry.id   a0571c9f8f53128a6cc6b6db019adb92
#
_cell.length_a   1.000
_cell.length_b   1.000
_cell.length_c   1.000
_cell.angle_alpha   90.00
_cell.angle_beta   90.00
_cell.angle_gamma   90.00
#
_symmetry.space_group_name_H-M   'P 1'
#
loop_
_entity.id
_entity.type
_entity.pdbx_description
1 polymer ?
#
loop_
_entity_poly.entity_id
_entity_poly.type
_entity_poly.pdbx_seq_one_letter_code
_entity_poly.pdbx_strand_id
1 'polypeptide(L)'
;ASNRNVGGQNVYYIAYNQDMTIEYIQAAAMWARVYNYAASEVEDGFWDGEDEDKHIKTFTIRFPDSGFRIVALTSRPSNLRGRQGVIVIDEAAFHDKLSELLKAAMAMLIWGGKVRIISTHDGTENPFNELITDIRAEKRSGSVHRVTFQEAVADGLYRRVCLRLGKEWKREEELAW
;
A
#
# COMPACT_ATOMS: atom_id res chain seq x y z
N ALA A 1 -5.72 10.96 2.72
CA ALA A 1 -7.05 11.02 3.34
C ALA A 1 -7.22 12.24 4.24
N SER A 2 -6.22 12.63 5.01
CA SER A 2 -6.34 13.66 6.07
C SER A 2 -6.76 15.06 5.60
N ASN A 3 -6.51 15.44 4.37
CA ASN A 3 -6.77 16.81 3.91
C ASN A 3 -7.46 16.84 2.54
N ARG A 4 -8.67 17.45 2.49
CA ARG A 4 -9.46 17.58 1.26
C ARG A 4 -8.89 18.67 0.34
N ASN A 5 -8.37 19.76 0.87
CA ASN A 5 -7.95 20.93 0.11
C ASN A 5 -6.71 20.69 -0.76
N VAL A 6 -5.92 19.66 -0.46
CA VAL A 6 -4.76 19.25 -1.24
C VAL A 6 -5.03 17.97 -2.06
N GLY A 7 -6.27 17.75 -2.45
CA GLY A 7 -6.66 16.59 -3.27
C GLY A 7 -6.73 15.28 -2.50
N GLY A 8 -7.04 15.35 -1.21
CA GLY A 8 -7.24 14.16 -0.38
C GLY A 8 -8.41 13.31 -0.88
N GLN A 9 -8.30 12.00 -0.68
CA GLN A 9 -9.28 10.99 -1.07
C GLN A 9 -9.30 9.88 -0.04
N ASN A 10 -10.28 8.98 -0.13
CA ASN A 10 -10.22 7.71 0.60
C ASN A 10 -8.98 6.93 0.16
N VAL A 11 -8.39 6.19 1.08
CA VAL A 11 -7.24 5.33 0.81
C VAL A 11 -7.61 3.89 1.17
N TYR A 12 -7.36 2.98 0.25
CA TYR A 12 -7.54 1.53 0.43
C TYR A 12 -6.18 0.87 0.32
N TYR A 13 -5.69 0.36 1.44
CA TYR A 13 -4.45 -0.40 1.49
C TYR A 13 -4.78 -1.88 1.49
N ILE A 14 -4.17 -2.63 0.59
CA ILE A 14 -4.39 -4.06 0.40
C ILE A 14 -3.07 -4.76 0.66
N ALA A 15 -3.04 -5.55 1.72
CA ALA A 15 -1.89 -6.35 2.09
C ALA A 15 -2.08 -7.82 1.69
N TYR A 16 -0.96 -8.50 1.53
CA TYR A 16 -0.92 -9.93 1.29
C TYR A 16 -1.53 -10.75 2.45
N ASN A 17 -1.29 -10.32 3.70
CA ASN A 17 -1.81 -10.98 4.90
C ASN A 17 -2.37 -9.98 5.93
N GLN A 18 -2.98 -10.53 7.00
CA GLN A 18 -3.60 -9.72 8.04
C GLN A 18 -2.59 -8.96 8.90
N ASP A 19 -1.44 -9.53 9.19
CA ASP A 19 -0.44 -8.90 10.06
C ASP A 19 0.11 -7.62 9.42
N MET A 20 0.41 -7.64 8.12
CA MET A 20 0.79 -6.45 7.37
C MET A 20 -0.33 -5.40 7.36
N THR A 21 -1.59 -5.83 7.32
CA THR A 21 -2.75 -4.93 7.37
C THR A 21 -2.77 -4.18 8.70
N ILE A 22 -2.53 -4.88 9.81
CA ILE A 22 -2.47 -4.32 11.16
C ILE A 22 -1.28 -3.37 11.30
N GLU A 23 -0.10 -3.78 10.86
CA GLU A 23 1.12 -2.97 10.92
C GLU A 23 0.94 -1.64 10.17
N TYR A 24 0.41 -1.70 8.95
CA TYR A 24 0.15 -0.51 8.15
C TYR A 24 -0.81 0.45 8.85
N ILE A 25 -1.95 -0.03 9.35
CA ILE A 25 -2.95 0.85 9.95
C ILE A 25 -2.47 1.46 11.26
N GLN A 26 -1.69 0.72 12.04
CA GLN A 26 -1.05 1.23 13.27
C GLN A 26 -0.02 2.31 12.95
N ALA A 27 0.81 2.11 11.91
CA ALA A 27 1.74 3.12 11.43
C ALA A 27 1.00 4.38 10.94
N ALA A 28 -0.09 4.21 10.18
CA ALA A 28 -0.91 5.33 9.72
C ALA A 28 -1.53 6.12 10.89
N ALA A 29 -2.00 5.44 11.93
CA ALA A 29 -2.53 6.08 13.14
C ALA A 29 -1.44 6.84 13.91
N MET A 30 -0.26 6.25 14.04
CA MET A 30 0.90 6.90 14.67
C MET A 30 1.27 8.19 13.95
N TRP A 31 1.39 8.14 12.62
CA TRP A 31 1.73 9.33 11.83
C TRP A 31 0.64 10.40 11.87
N ALA A 32 -0.65 10.01 11.89
CA ALA A 32 -1.72 10.98 12.07
C ALA A 32 -1.57 11.76 13.39
N ARG A 33 -1.18 11.10 14.47
CA ARG A 33 -0.89 11.75 15.76
C ARG A 33 0.34 12.66 15.68
N VAL A 34 1.44 12.19 15.08
CA VAL A 34 2.68 12.97 14.92
C VAL A 34 2.43 14.27 14.15
N TYR A 35 1.56 14.24 13.14
CA TYR A 35 1.20 15.42 12.36
C TYR A 35 0.01 16.20 12.92
N ASN A 36 -0.46 15.87 14.13
CA ASN A 36 -1.62 16.51 14.77
C ASN A 36 -2.89 16.50 13.93
N TYR A 37 -3.09 15.50 13.10
CA TYR A 37 -4.34 15.34 12.38
C TYR A 37 -5.40 14.76 13.33
N ALA A 38 -6.57 15.38 13.32
CA ALA A 38 -7.75 14.78 13.95
C ALA A 38 -8.10 13.49 13.20
N ALA A 39 -8.01 12.38 13.89
CA ALA A 39 -8.31 11.06 13.36
C ALA A 39 -9.06 10.25 14.42
N SER A 40 -9.93 9.35 13.99
CA SER A 40 -10.51 8.35 14.88
C SER A 40 -9.43 7.40 15.41
N GLU A 41 -9.76 6.67 16.45
CA GLU A 41 -9.01 5.46 16.77
C GLU A 41 -9.16 4.43 15.65
N VAL A 42 -8.30 3.39 15.66
CA VAL A 42 -8.40 2.28 14.72
C VAL A 42 -9.68 1.50 15.03
N GLU A 43 -10.57 1.47 14.07
CA GLU A 43 -11.84 0.74 14.17
C GLU A 43 -11.65 -0.63 13.50
N ASP A 44 -11.90 -1.69 14.25
CA ASP A 44 -12.03 -3.05 13.71
C ASP A 44 -13.41 -3.20 13.07
N GLY A 45 -13.46 -3.83 11.93
CA GLY A 45 -14.71 -4.09 11.24
C GLY A 45 -14.63 -5.34 10.36
N PHE A 46 -15.78 -5.78 9.92
CA PHE A 46 -15.89 -6.81 8.91
C PHE A 46 -16.47 -6.20 7.65
N TRP A 47 -15.99 -6.66 6.54
CA TRP A 47 -16.56 -6.35 5.26
C TRP A 47 -17.57 -7.41 4.90
N ASP A 48 -18.84 -7.05 4.79
CA ASP A 48 -19.89 -7.92 4.27
C ASP A 48 -19.75 -7.98 2.75
N GLY A 49 -19.23 -9.09 2.23
CA GLY A 49 -19.33 -9.42 0.82
C GLY A 49 -20.73 -10.02 0.54
N GLU A 50 -21.12 -10.10 -0.73
CA GLU A 50 -22.38 -10.73 -1.16
C GLU A 50 -22.46 -12.23 -0.80
N ASP A 51 -21.36 -12.85 -0.39
CA ASP A 51 -21.28 -14.23 0.13
C ASP A 51 -21.16 -14.20 1.66
N GLU A 52 -22.19 -14.67 2.35
CA GLU A 52 -22.30 -14.72 3.82
C GLU A 52 -21.14 -15.47 4.52
N ASP A 53 -20.44 -16.35 3.83
CA ASP A 53 -19.34 -17.16 4.40
C ASP A 53 -17.95 -16.48 4.38
N LYS A 54 -17.86 -15.20 4.00
CA LYS A 54 -16.54 -14.56 3.77
C LYS A 54 -16.45 -13.16 4.36
N HIS A 55 -16.58 -13.05 5.67
CA HIS A 55 -16.26 -11.82 6.39
C HIS A 55 -14.77 -11.50 6.26
N ILE A 56 -14.45 -10.32 5.69
CA ILE A 56 -13.08 -9.84 5.59
C ILE A 56 -12.86 -8.83 6.70
N LYS A 57 -11.93 -9.16 7.58
CA LYS A 57 -11.53 -8.23 8.63
C LYS A 57 -10.91 -6.98 8.01
N THR A 58 -11.41 -5.81 8.37
CA THR A 58 -10.92 -4.50 7.92
C THR A 58 -10.51 -3.67 9.13
N PHE A 59 -9.53 -2.79 8.93
CA PHE A 59 -9.14 -1.80 9.92
C PHE A 59 -9.30 -0.41 9.30
N THR A 60 -9.97 0.49 9.99
CA THR A 60 -10.34 1.81 9.46
C THR A 60 -9.89 2.93 10.39
N ILE A 61 -9.35 3.99 9.80
CA ILE A 61 -9.14 5.28 10.45
C ILE A 61 -9.95 6.32 9.68
N ARG A 62 -10.73 7.13 10.38
CA ARG A 62 -11.52 8.22 9.80
C ARG A 62 -10.88 9.57 10.12
N PHE A 63 -10.96 10.48 9.19
CA PHE A 63 -10.52 11.85 9.34
C PHE A 63 -11.76 12.77 9.28
N PRO A 64 -12.30 13.21 10.43
CA PRO A 64 -13.55 13.97 10.49
C PRO A 64 -13.50 15.26 9.66
N ASP A 65 -12.38 15.97 9.71
CA ASP A 65 -12.23 17.26 9.02
C ASP A 65 -12.32 17.15 7.50
N SER A 66 -11.81 16.07 6.94
CA SER A 66 -11.85 15.82 5.49
C SER A 66 -13.06 15.01 5.05
N GLY A 67 -13.64 14.22 5.94
CA GLY A 67 -14.66 13.21 5.66
C GLY A 67 -14.11 11.97 4.97
N PHE A 68 -12.78 11.85 4.79
CA PHE A 68 -12.14 10.69 4.17
C PHE A 68 -11.67 9.68 5.22
N ARG A 69 -11.31 8.51 4.74
CA ARG A 69 -10.84 7.41 5.59
C ARG A 69 -9.68 6.65 4.96
N ILE A 70 -8.90 5.98 5.78
CA ILE A 70 -7.97 4.93 5.39
C ILE A 70 -8.59 3.60 5.80
N VAL A 71 -8.67 2.66 4.86
CA VAL A 71 -9.15 1.31 5.10
C VAL A 71 -8.05 0.34 4.71
N ALA A 72 -7.60 -0.47 5.65
CA ALA A 72 -6.66 -1.54 5.42
C ALA A 72 -7.38 -2.89 5.44
N LEU A 73 -7.13 -3.73 4.44
CA LEU A 73 -7.83 -5.00 4.23
C LEU A 73 -6.90 -6.02 3.56
N THR A 74 -7.22 -7.29 3.74
CA THR A 74 -6.53 -8.38 3.07
C THR A 74 -6.99 -8.56 1.62
N SER A 75 -6.17 -9.26 0.83
CA SER A 75 -6.33 -9.44 -0.60
C SER A 75 -7.60 -10.18 -0.99
N ARG A 76 -8.62 -9.44 -1.47
CA ARG A 76 -9.76 -10.00 -2.22
C ARG A 76 -10.27 -9.02 -3.27
N PRO A 77 -10.33 -9.41 -4.56
CA PRO A 77 -10.70 -8.50 -5.66
C PRO A 77 -12.10 -7.89 -5.54
N SER A 78 -13.05 -8.64 -4.97
CA SER A 78 -14.45 -8.18 -4.77
C SER A 78 -14.55 -6.92 -3.91
N ASN A 79 -13.60 -6.71 -3.01
CA ASN A 79 -13.62 -5.60 -2.05
C ASN A 79 -13.38 -4.22 -2.66
N LEU A 80 -12.85 -4.17 -3.86
CA LEU A 80 -12.54 -2.93 -4.54
C LEU A 80 -13.68 -2.40 -5.40
N ARG A 81 -14.64 -3.24 -5.76
CA ARG A 81 -15.74 -2.83 -6.64
C ARG A 81 -16.57 -1.71 -6.00
N GLY A 82 -16.89 -0.69 -6.81
CA GLY A 82 -17.68 0.47 -6.37
C GLY A 82 -16.96 1.46 -5.46
N ARG A 83 -15.65 1.33 -5.25
CA ARG A 83 -14.84 2.24 -4.45
C ARG A 83 -14.29 3.37 -5.29
N GLN A 84 -14.01 4.50 -4.63
CA GLN A 84 -13.32 5.65 -5.24
C GLN A 84 -12.23 6.15 -4.30
N GLY A 85 -11.05 6.43 -4.84
CA GLY A 85 -9.93 6.94 -4.07
C GLY A 85 -8.58 6.40 -4.52
N VAL A 86 -7.63 6.38 -3.61
CA VAL A 86 -6.29 5.84 -3.80
C VAL A 86 -6.26 4.40 -3.35
N ILE A 87 -5.79 3.50 -4.20
CA ILE A 87 -5.51 2.11 -3.85
C ILE A 87 -3.99 1.94 -3.73
N VAL A 88 -3.57 1.26 -2.70
CA VAL A 88 -2.20 0.79 -2.52
C VAL A 88 -2.26 -0.73 -2.40
N ILE A 89 -1.61 -1.44 -3.32
CA ILE A 89 -1.44 -2.89 -3.27
C ILE A 89 0.01 -3.13 -2.88
N ASP A 90 0.20 -3.68 -1.70
CA ASP A 90 1.52 -3.97 -1.16
C ASP A 90 1.85 -5.45 -1.31
N GLU A 91 3.13 -5.76 -1.50
CA GLU A 91 3.63 -7.10 -1.82
C GLU A 91 2.86 -7.77 -2.98
N ALA A 92 2.63 -6.98 -4.03
CA ALA A 92 1.73 -7.33 -5.12
C ALA A 92 2.05 -8.68 -5.78
N ALA A 93 3.33 -8.99 -5.97
CA ALA A 93 3.77 -10.23 -6.62
C ALA A 93 3.34 -11.50 -5.87
N PHE A 94 3.05 -11.40 -4.57
CA PHE A 94 2.75 -12.54 -3.71
C PHE A 94 1.24 -12.81 -3.54
N HIS A 95 0.38 -11.99 -4.14
CA HIS A 95 -1.08 -12.21 -4.06
C HIS A 95 -1.52 -13.35 -4.99
N ASP A 96 -2.21 -14.36 -4.47
CA ASP A 96 -2.69 -15.52 -5.23
C ASP A 96 -3.55 -15.17 -6.46
N LYS A 97 -4.33 -14.07 -6.37
CA LYS A 97 -5.24 -13.61 -7.42
C LYS A 97 -4.89 -12.21 -7.92
N LEU A 98 -3.59 -11.94 -8.10
CA LEU A 98 -3.11 -10.62 -8.48
C LEU A 98 -3.78 -10.09 -9.75
N SER A 99 -3.94 -10.90 -10.78
CA SER A 99 -4.56 -10.47 -12.05
C SER A 99 -6.00 -9.97 -11.87
N GLU A 100 -6.79 -10.62 -11.02
CA GLU A 100 -8.16 -10.20 -10.71
C GLU A 100 -8.16 -8.92 -9.86
N LEU A 101 -7.23 -8.83 -8.90
CA LEU A 101 -7.05 -7.67 -8.05
C LEU A 101 -6.65 -6.44 -8.87
N LEU A 102 -5.73 -6.59 -9.81
CA LEU A 102 -5.32 -5.52 -10.73
C LEU A 102 -6.48 -5.06 -11.61
N LYS A 103 -7.28 -5.99 -12.17
CA LYS A 103 -8.47 -5.62 -12.95
C LYS A 103 -9.45 -4.80 -12.13
N ALA A 104 -9.72 -5.21 -10.89
CA ALA A 104 -10.62 -4.48 -9.99
C ALA A 104 -10.06 -3.09 -9.62
N ALA A 105 -8.75 -2.99 -9.35
CA ALA A 105 -8.09 -1.74 -9.02
C ALA A 105 -8.08 -0.76 -10.22
N MET A 106 -7.80 -1.25 -11.42
CA MET A 106 -7.74 -0.40 -12.63
C MET A 106 -9.13 0.19 -12.98
N ALA A 107 -10.21 -0.51 -12.70
CA ALA A 107 -11.56 0.03 -12.90
C ALA A 107 -11.82 1.31 -12.09
N MET A 108 -11.12 1.53 -11.00
CA MET A 108 -11.27 2.72 -10.16
C MET A 108 -10.60 3.96 -10.75
N LEU A 109 -9.67 3.81 -11.68
CA LEU A 109 -9.01 4.93 -12.37
C LEU A 109 -9.99 5.77 -13.19
N ILE A 110 -11.07 5.17 -13.69
CA ILE A 110 -12.12 5.83 -14.47
C ILE A 110 -12.73 7.02 -13.70
N TRP A 111 -12.79 6.91 -12.39
CA TRP A 111 -13.38 7.90 -11.51
C TRP A 111 -12.35 8.84 -10.85
N GLY A 112 -11.17 8.97 -11.45
CA GLY A 112 -10.10 9.84 -10.93
C GLY A 112 -9.34 9.26 -9.72
N GLY A 113 -9.49 7.97 -9.48
CA GLY A 113 -8.70 7.23 -8.49
C GLY A 113 -7.23 7.11 -8.90
N LYS A 114 -6.40 6.68 -7.97
CA LYS A 114 -4.97 6.39 -8.19
C LYS A 114 -4.66 4.98 -7.71
N VAL A 115 -3.86 4.25 -8.48
CA VAL A 115 -3.40 2.91 -8.09
C VAL A 115 -1.88 2.96 -7.91
N ARG A 116 -1.42 2.50 -6.77
CA ARG A 116 0.00 2.32 -6.44
C ARG A 116 0.22 0.85 -6.14
N ILE A 117 1.18 0.27 -6.81
CA ILE A 117 1.50 -1.15 -6.71
C ILE A 117 2.96 -1.24 -6.28
N ILE A 118 3.20 -1.89 -5.16
CA ILE A 118 4.51 -2.00 -4.53
C ILE A 118 4.82 -3.48 -4.38
N SER A 119 5.99 -3.93 -4.77
CA SER A 119 6.46 -5.29 -4.52
C SER A 119 7.94 -5.44 -4.77
N THR A 120 8.53 -6.46 -4.20
CA THR A 120 9.74 -7.09 -4.71
C THR A 120 9.41 -7.94 -5.93
N HIS A 121 10.42 -8.29 -6.72
CA HIS A 121 10.26 -9.11 -7.91
C HIS A 121 10.10 -10.59 -7.53
N ASP A 122 9.14 -11.27 -8.16
CA ASP A 122 8.88 -12.69 -7.96
C ASP A 122 8.68 -13.43 -9.29
N GLY A 123 9.76 -13.51 -10.07
CA GLY A 123 9.81 -14.23 -11.33
C GLY A 123 9.23 -13.50 -12.54
N THR A 124 9.63 -13.97 -13.73
CA THR A 124 9.26 -13.36 -15.02
C THR A 124 7.82 -13.63 -15.44
N GLU A 125 7.27 -14.78 -15.01
CA GLU A 125 5.88 -15.20 -15.32
C GLU A 125 4.84 -14.58 -14.37
N ASN A 126 5.29 -13.76 -13.41
CA ASN A 126 4.40 -13.13 -12.44
C ASN A 126 3.61 -11.98 -13.07
N PRO A 127 2.29 -11.85 -12.83
CA PRO A 127 1.49 -10.75 -13.35
C PRO A 127 1.99 -9.35 -12.97
N PHE A 128 2.73 -9.22 -11.87
CA PHE A 128 3.40 -7.98 -11.49
C PHE A 128 4.52 -7.64 -12.49
N ASN A 129 5.32 -8.62 -12.91
CA ASN A 129 6.35 -8.42 -13.92
C ASN A 129 5.76 -8.12 -15.30
N GLU A 130 4.66 -8.78 -15.68
CA GLU A 130 3.92 -8.48 -16.92
C GLU A 130 3.46 -7.02 -16.94
N LEU A 131 2.88 -6.54 -15.83
CA LEU A 131 2.44 -5.15 -15.68
C LEU A 131 3.60 -4.17 -15.89
N ILE A 132 4.76 -4.41 -15.25
CA ILE A 132 5.97 -3.58 -15.40
C ILE A 132 6.43 -3.57 -16.86
N THR A 133 6.46 -4.74 -17.51
CA THR A 133 6.85 -4.89 -18.91
C THR A 133 5.92 -4.13 -19.84
N ASP A 134 4.61 -4.23 -19.64
CA ASP A 134 3.61 -3.52 -20.42
C ASP A 134 3.72 -2.00 -20.27
N ILE A 135 3.98 -1.49 -19.06
CA ILE A 135 4.18 -0.05 -18.82
C ILE A 135 5.45 0.43 -19.51
N ARG A 136 6.56 -0.32 -19.40
CA ARG A 136 7.83 0.01 -20.08
C ARG A 136 7.75 -0.03 -21.59
N ALA A 137 6.89 -0.90 -22.12
CA ALA A 137 6.61 -1.01 -23.55
C ALA A 137 5.51 -0.04 -24.03
N GLU A 138 5.08 0.90 -23.17
CA GLU A 138 4.02 1.89 -23.44
C GLU A 138 2.65 1.29 -23.84
N LYS A 139 2.45 0.00 -23.57
CA LYS A 139 1.14 -0.67 -23.78
C LYS A 139 0.12 -0.29 -22.71
N ARG A 140 0.58 0.21 -21.58
CA ARG A 140 -0.25 0.69 -20.47
C ARG A 140 0.27 2.01 -19.94
N SER A 141 -0.65 2.91 -19.61
CA SER A 141 -0.33 4.16 -18.91
C SER A 141 0.14 3.88 -17.49
N GLY A 142 1.23 4.52 -17.09
CA GLY A 142 1.78 4.42 -15.74
C GLY A 142 3.25 4.83 -15.70
N SER A 143 3.82 4.78 -14.50
CA SER A 143 5.26 4.98 -14.29
C SER A 143 5.80 3.81 -13.46
N VAL A 144 7.02 3.40 -13.77
CA VAL A 144 7.74 2.37 -13.03
C VAL A 144 8.89 3.02 -12.28
N HIS A 145 8.87 2.89 -10.96
CA HIS A 145 9.95 3.31 -10.09
C HIS A 145 10.63 2.04 -9.56
N ARG A 146 11.93 1.96 -9.73
CA ARG A 146 12.74 0.86 -9.25
C ARG A 146 13.81 1.42 -8.33
N VAL A 147 13.97 0.80 -7.17
CA VAL A 147 15.05 1.06 -6.23
C VAL A 147 15.79 -0.25 -6.00
N THR A 148 17.07 -0.29 -6.30
CA THR A 148 17.93 -1.44 -5.98
C THR A 148 18.41 -1.36 -4.55
N PHE A 149 18.90 -2.49 -4.02
CA PHE A 149 19.51 -2.51 -2.68
C PHE A 149 20.70 -1.54 -2.59
N GLN A 150 21.55 -1.51 -3.62
CA GLN A 150 22.71 -0.62 -3.68
C GLN A 150 22.30 0.86 -3.67
N GLU A 151 21.26 1.22 -4.42
CA GLU A 151 20.71 2.58 -4.40
C GLU A 151 20.16 2.93 -3.01
N ALA A 152 19.42 2.02 -2.40
CA ALA A 152 18.89 2.22 -1.05
C ALA A 152 20.00 2.40 -0.01
N VAL A 153 21.08 1.63 -0.11
CA VAL A 153 22.26 1.80 0.76
C VAL A 153 22.92 3.16 0.52
N ALA A 154 23.11 3.55 -0.74
CA ALA A 154 23.66 4.85 -1.10
C ALA A 154 22.79 6.02 -0.55
N ASP A 155 21.46 5.82 -0.52
CA ASP A 155 20.49 6.77 0.05
C ASP A 155 20.40 6.69 1.59
N GLY A 156 21.25 5.90 2.23
CA GLY A 156 21.43 5.85 3.70
C GLY A 156 20.57 4.81 4.41
N LEU A 157 20.16 3.74 3.72
CA LEU A 157 19.40 2.64 4.35
C LEU A 157 20.16 2.05 5.54
N TYR A 158 21.45 1.73 5.39
CA TYR A 158 22.26 1.16 6.48
C TYR A 158 22.33 2.10 7.69
N ARG A 159 22.51 3.40 7.46
CA ARG A 159 22.49 4.40 8.52
C ARG A 159 21.17 4.42 9.31
N ARG A 160 20.04 4.27 8.63
CA ARG A 160 18.72 4.18 9.28
C ARG A 160 18.55 2.89 10.07
N VAL A 161 19.07 1.77 9.56
CA VAL A 161 19.08 0.49 10.28
C VAL A 161 19.92 0.60 11.56
N CYS A 162 21.11 1.19 11.49
CA CYS A 162 21.95 1.43 12.66
C CYS A 162 21.21 2.29 13.70
N LEU A 163 20.60 3.40 13.26
CA LEU A 163 19.81 4.27 14.13
C LEU A 163 18.66 3.51 14.82
N ARG A 164 17.95 2.68 14.08
CA ARG A 164 16.84 1.85 14.61
C ARG A 164 17.32 0.85 15.65
N LEU A 165 18.51 0.28 15.46
CA LEU A 165 19.12 -0.72 16.35
C LEU A 165 19.92 -0.09 17.51
N GLY A 166 20.01 1.24 17.58
CA GLY A 166 20.85 1.93 18.57
C GLY A 166 22.35 1.71 18.37
N LYS A 167 22.78 1.40 17.14
CA LYS A 167 24.18 1.19 16.79
C LYS A 167 24.79 2.45 16.18
N GLU A 168 26.07 2.65 16.44
CA GLU A 168 26.85 3.67 15.73
C GLU A 168 27.03 3.25 14.26
N TRP A 169 26.78 4.18 13.34
CA TRP A 169 27.04 3.96 11.93
C TRP A 169 28.54 4.04 11.63
N LYS A 170 29.08 3.07 10.89
CA LYS A 170 30.44 3.04 10.39
C LYS A 170 30.47 2.72 8.91
N ARG A 171 31.26 3.49 8.18
CA ARG A 171 31.34 3.34 6.71
C ARG A 171 31.91 1.99 6.27
N GLU A 172 32.87 1.45 7.00
CA GLU A 172 33.47 0.16 6.71
C GLU A 172 32.45 -0.98 6.82
N GLU A 173 31.56 -0.88 7.82
CA GLU A 173 30.48 -1.84 8.02
C GLU A 173 29.40 -1.71 6.93
N GLU A 174 29.08 -0.49 6.50
CA GLU A 174 28.15 -0.23 5.39
C GLU A 174 28.68 -0.79 4.07
N LEU A 175 29.97 -0.70 3.79
CA LEU A 175 30.58 -1.23 2.58
C LEU A 175 30.64 -2.78 2.56
N ALA A 176 30.60 -3.39 3.74
CA ALA A 176 30.59 -4.84 3.92
C ALA A 176 29.18 -5.43 3.99
N TRP A 177 28.17 -4.59 4.13
CA TRP A 177 26.75 -4.98 4.32
C TRP A 177 26.07 -5.25 2.99
#